data_f640fb02b6ff29cbe1981fb8448aa55a
#
_entry.id   f640fb02b6ff29cbe1981fb8448aa55a
#
_cell.length_a   1.000
_cell.length_b   1.000
_cell.length_c   1.000
_cell.angle_alpha   90.00
_cell.angle_beta   90.00
_cell.angle_gamma   90.00
#
_symmetry.space_group_name_H-M   'P 1'
#
loop_
_entity.id
_entity.type
_entity.pdbx_description
1 polymer ?
#
loop_
_entity_poly.entity_id
_entity_poly.type
_entity_poly.pdbx_seq_one_letter_code
_entity_poly.pdbx_strand_id
1 'polypeptide(L)' 'MDIGDKVQHFSTGSVGTVIDTTYEVHTYLEQMCVQWEDDKAPHRDSWERREQLSVVRGGTYDFSIVD' A
#
# COMPACT_ATOMS: atom_id res chain seq x y z
N MET A 1 4.55 -7.89 0.23
CA MET A 1 3.77 -6.89 -0.53
C MET A 1 4.40 -6.75 -1.89
N ASP A 2 3.63 -7.04 -2.92
CA ASP A 2 4.16 -7.12 -4.28
C ASP A 2 3.38 -6.24 -5.23
N ILE A 3 3.94 -6.02 -6.42
CA ILE A 3 3.24 -5.32 -7.49
C ILE A 3 1.95 -6.08 -7.80
N GLY A 4 0.85 -5.34 -7.86
CA GLY A 4 -0.47 -5.90 -8.08
C GLY A 4 -1.28 -6.08 -6.79
N ASP A 5 -0.65 -5.98 -5.64
CA ASP A 5 -1.37 -6.12 -4.38
C ASP A 5 -2.25 -4.90 -4.12
N LYS A 6 -3.43 -5.17 -3.60
CA LYS A 6 -4.31 -4.10 -3.15
C LYS A 6 -3.94 -3.73 -1.73
N VAL A 7 -3.80 -2.42 -1.49
CA VAL A 7 -3.34 -1.92 -0.20
C VAL A 7 -4.21 -0.78 0.28
N GLN A 8 -4.16 -0.54 1.58
CA GLN A 8 -4.85 0.57 2.20
C GLN A 8 -3.86 1.39 3.00
N HIS A 9 -3.92 2.70 2.84
CA HIS A 9 -3.04 3.60 3.58
C HIS A 9 -3.49 3.70 5.02
N PHE A 10 -2.54 3.54 5.93
CA PHE A 10 -2.82 3.50 7.35
C PHE A 10 -3.45 4.80 7.87
N SER A 11 -2.94 5.94 7.45
CA SER A 11 -3.39 7.24 7.97
C SER A 11 -4.64 7.75 7.29
N THR A 12 -4.73 7.60 5.98
CA THR A 12 -5.81 8.23 5.20
C THR A 12 -6.98 7.31 4.93
N GLY A 13 -6.75 6.01 5.02
CA GLY A 13 -7.77 5.03 4.64
C GLY A 13 -7.94 4.85 3.15
N SER A 14 -7.15 5.54 2.34
CA SER A 14 -7.22 5.40 0.89
C SER A 14 -6.82 4.00 0.47
N VAL A 15 -7.49 3.49 -0.57
CA VAL A 15 -7.22 2.16 -1.10
C VAL A 15 -6.65 2.30 -2.50
N GLY A 16 -5.66 1.48 -2.80
CA GLY A 16 -5.03 1.51 -4.11
C GLY A 16 -4.32 0.21 -4.42
N THR A 17 -3.58 0.22 -5.53
CA THR A 17 -2.86 -0.96 -6.01
C THR A 17 -1.39 -0.62 -6.14
N VAL A 18 -0.53 -1.50 -5.68
CA VAL A 18 0.92 -1.33 -5.83
C VAL A 18 1.29 -1.54 -7.30
N ILE A 19 1.91 -0.53 -7.90
CA ILE A 19 2.30 -0.56 -9.31
C ILE A 19 3.81 -0.61 -9.50
N ASP A 20 4.57 -0.31 -8.46
CA ASP A 20 6.02 -0.36 -8.53
C ASP A 20 6.57 -0.46 -7.11
N THR A 21 7.81 -0.89 -6.99
CA THR A 21 8.49 -0.96 -5.69
C THR A 21 9.92 -0.51 -5.84
N THR A 22 10.50 -0.01 -4.76
CA THR A 22 11.91 0.33 -4.75
C THR A 22 12.49 0.04 -3.38
N TYR A 23 13.78 -0.22 -3.36
CA TYR A 23 14.50 -0.52 -2.12
C TYR A 23 15.83 0.22 -2.14
N GLU A 24 16.05 1.03 -1.10
CA GLU A 24 17.29 1.79 -0.99
C GLU A 24 18.22 1.07 -0.01
N VAL A 25 19.32 0.55 -0.54
CA VAL A 25 20.20 -0.32 0.24
C VAL A 25 20.94 0.42 1.36
N HIS A 26 21.21 1.71 1.18
CA HIS A 26 21.96 2.45 2.18
C HIS A 26 21.12 2.79 3.41
N THR A 27 19.86 3.04 3.20
CA THR A 27 18.95 3.41 4.27
C THR A 27 17.99 2.29 4.65
N TYR A 28 18.01 1.21 3.88
CA TYR A 28 17.09 0.09 4.06
C TYR A 28 15.62 0.50 3.96
N LEU A 29 15.36 1.53 3.15
CA LEU A 29 13.99 1.99 2.96
C LEU A 29 13.35 1.25 1.81
N GLU A 30 12.20 0.69 2.08
CA GLU A 30 11.38 0.05 1.06
C GLU A 30 10.15 0.92 0.84
N GLN A 31 9.92 1.29 -0.44
CA GLN A 31 8.78 2.13 -0.80
C GLN A 31 7.99 1.47 -1.90
N MET A 32 6.70 1.72 -1.88
CA MET A 32 5.77 1.20 -2.88
C MET A 32 5.12 2.37 -3.58
N CYS A 33 5.07 2.32 -4.89
CA CYS A 33 4.29 3.28 -5.65
C CYS A 33 2.87 2.73 -5.73
N VAL A 34 1.92 3.48 -5.20
CA VAL A 34 0.53 3.04 -5.12
C VAL A 34 -0.32 3.93 -6.00
N GLN A 35 -1.10 3.33 -6.86
CA GLN A 35 -2.10 4.03 -7.64
C GLN A 35 -3.42 3.97 -6.85
N TRP A 36 -3.88 5.14 -6.42
CA TRP A 36 -5.03 5.24 -5.53
C TRP A 36 -6.33 5.15 -6.31
N GLU A 37 -7.32 4.53 -5.71
CA GLU A 37 -8.62 4.31 -6.35
C GLU A 37 -9.65 5.36 -5.99
N ASP A 38 -9.47 6.05 -4.87
CA ASP A 38 -10.47 6.97 -4.38
C ASP A 38 -9.96 8.40 -4.36
N ASP A 39 -10.87 9.34 -4.10
CA ASP A 39 -10.57 10.77 -4.12
C ASP A 39 -9.96 11.28 -2.84
N LYS A 40 -9.77 10.43 -1.85
CA LYS A 40 -9.21 10.85 -0.57
C LYS A 40 -7.73 11.15 -0.66
N ALA A 41 -7.06 10.50 -1.59
CA ALA A 41 -5.63 10.71 -1.77
C ALA A 41 -5.39 12.02 -2.51
N PRO A 42 -4.37 12.80 -2.11
CA PRO A 42 -4.07 14.07 -2.77
C PRO A 42 -3.52 13.90 -4.17
N HIS A 43 -3.00 12.74 -4.50
CA HIS A 43 -2.44 12.44 -5.80
C HIS A 43 -3.00 11.13 -6.31
N ARG A 44 -2.99 10.97 -7.63
CA ARG A 44 -3.45 9.74 -8.25
C ARG A 44 -2.56 8.57 -7.90
N ASP A 45 -1.25 8.80 -7.84
CA ASP A 45 -0.31 7.80 -7.39
C ASP A 45 0.76 8.49 -6.55
N SER A 46 1.38 7.74 -5.68
CA SER A 46 2.41 8.28 -4.81
C SER A 46 3.29 7.15 -4.30
N TRP A 47 4.51 7.51 -3.89
CA TRP A 47 5.42 6.59 -3.25
C TRP A 47 5.19 6.63 -1.75
N GLU A 48 4.92 5.47 -1.17
CA GLU A 48 4.65 5.34 0.25
C GLU A 48 5.59 4.33 0.87
N ARG A 49 5.92 4.52 2.12
CA ARG A 49 6.70 3.53 2.84
C ARG A 49 5.85 2.31 3.13
N ARG A 50 6.51 1.15 3.12
CA ARG A 50 5.80 -0.11 3.33
C ARG A 50 5.02 -0.12 4.64
N GLU A 51 5.58 0.44 5.71
CA GLU A 51 4.91 0.43 7.00
C GLU A 51 3.68 1.32 7.07
N GLN A 52 3.46 2.16 6.07
CA GLN A 52 2.25 2.98 5.98
C GLN A 52 1.09 2.25 5.30
N LEU A 53 1.34 1.06 4.82
CA LEU A 53 0.38 0.34 3.98
C LEU A 53 0.01 -1.00 4.61
N SER A 54 -1.24 -1.40 4.39
CA SER A 54 -1.71 -2.73 4.78
C SER A 54 -2.30 -3.41 3.56
N VAL A 55 -2.02 -4.68 3.41
CA VAL A 55 -2.56 -5.45 2.29
C VAL A 55 -4.03 -5.76 2.55
N VAL A 56 -4.85 -5.53 1.53
CA VAL A 56 -6.27 -5.85 1.56
C VAL A 56 -6.49 -7.09 0.71
N ARG A 57 -7.07 -8.12 1.29
CA ARG A 57 -7.26 -9.40 0.61
C ARG A 57 -8.72 -9.71 0.42
N GLY A 58 -9.09 -9.96 -0.83
CA GLY A 58 -10.45 -10.37 -1.13
C GLY A 58 -11.51 -9.38 -0.70
N GLY A 59 -11.14 -8.11 -0.58
CA GLY A 59 -12.06 -7.08 -0.17
C GLY A 59 -12.31 -7.04 1.33
N THR A 60 -11.70 -7.93 2.09
CA THR A 60 -11.84 -7.95 3.53
C THR A 60 -10.48 -7.94 4.19
N TYR A 61 -10.46 -7.54 5.44
CA TYR A 61 -9.22 -7.59 6.18
C TYR A 61 -8.89 -9.01 6.57
N ASP A 62 -7.61 -9.26 6.63
CA ASP A 62 -7.11 -10.57 6.85
C ASP A 62 -7.03 -10.98 8.32
N PHE A 63 -7.48 -10.13 9.19
CA PHE A 63 -7.34 -10.38 10.60
C PHE A 63 -8.16 -11.58 11.08
N SER A 64 -9.13 -11.95 10.32
CA SER A 64 -9.99 -13.05 10.71
C SER A 64 -9.29 -14.38 10.73
N ILE A 65 -8.19 -14.48 10.05
CA ILE A 65 -7.50 -15.75 10.00
C ILE A 65 -6.52 -15.93 11.12
N VAL A 66 -6.48 -15.01 11.97
CA VAL A 66 -5.62 -15.13 13.10
C VAL A 66 -6.04 -16.23 14.02
N ASP A 67 -7.23 -16.58 13.90
CA ASP A 67 -7.76 -17.61 14.72
C ASP A 67 -7.15 -18.95 14.50
#